data_5d9de3a2fa59abda5c6c3808d62daa3c
#
_entry.id   5d9de3a2fa59abda5c6c3808d62daa3c
#
_cell.length_a   1.000
_cell.length_b   1.000
_cell.length_c   1.000
_cell.angle_alpha   90.00
_cell.angle_beta   90.00
_cell.angle_gamma   90.00
#
_symmetry.space_group_name_H-M   'P 1'
#
loop_
_entity.id
_entity.type
_entity.pdbx_description
1 polymer ?
#
loop_
_entity_poly.entity_id
_entity_poly.type
_entity_poly.pdbx_seq_one_letter_code
_entity_poly.pdbx_strand_id
1 'polypeptide(L)'
;GTGGDGMDTFNISTISSFVVAGAGFKVTKHGNYGVSSNCGSSNVLEYLGVKFTNDESHLKKCLDKFNICYLHAPLFHPSMKNVAPIRRELGFKTFFNLLGPLVNPSRPNNQLTGVYNLEIARIYGYIFKNTQINFSIVYALDGYDEISLTNDFKLITNNHEIISDSKFFNFQRTSSEEICGGKTIKESANIFKNILSGKGTKSQQNVVVANSSLAIKTITGKKIDECVSIANESLESGKAYKSLINLIDA
;
A
#
# COMPACT_ATOMS: atom_id res chain seq x y z
N GLY A 1 1.63 3.40 1.33
CA GLY A 1 2.43 4.58 1.65
C GLY A 1 3.13 5.17 0.44
N THR A 2 3.39 6.46 0.47
CA THR A 2 4.17 7.16 -0.56
C THR A 2 5.67 6.91 -0.43
N GLY A 3 6.09 6.37 0.71
CA GLY A 3 7.48 6.29 1.12
C GLY A 3 8.03 7.63 1.59
N GLY A 4 9.25 7.62 2.10
CA GLY A 4 9.92 8.85 2.55
C GLY A 4 9.57 9.27 3.98
N ASP A 5 8.86 8.46 4.72
CA ASP A 5 8.58 8.65 6.14
C ASP A 5 9.82 8.44 7.02
N GLY A 6 10.83 7.74 6.51
CA GLY A 6 12.05 7.39 7.26
C GLY A 6 11.83 6.25 8.26
N MET A 7 10.68 5.61 8.21
CA MET A 7 10.33 4.48 9.07
C MET A 7 10.68 3.16 8.39
N ASP A 8 11.17 2.20 9.18
CA ASP A 8 11.56 0.87 8.68
C ASP A 8 10.46 -0.14 8.99
N THR A 9 9.34 -0.04 8.25
CA THR A 9 8.22 -0.98 8.37
C THR A 9 8.31 -2.07 7.32
N PHE A 10 7.66 -3.22 7.58
CA PHE A 10 7.42 -4.21 6.53
C PHE A 10 6.51 -3.62 5.44
N ASN A 11 6.45 -4.25 4.26
CA ASN A 11 5.74 -3.71 3.09
C ASN A 11 4.20 -3.74 3.24
N ILE A 12 3.67 -2.97 4.20
CA ILE A 12 2.26 -2.95 4.64
C ILE A 12 1.32 -2.76 3.45
N SER A 13 1.46 -1.67 2.67
CA SER A 13 0.56 -1.38 1.54
C SER A 13 0.60 -2.44 0.45
N THR A 14 1.76 -3.05 0.23
CA THR A 14 1.88 -4.09 -0.80
C THR A 14 1.18 -5.37 -0.36
N ILE A 15 1.36 -5.79 0.90
CA ILE A 15 0.64 -6.95 1.47
C ILE A 15 -0.87 -6.67 1.47
N SER A 16 -1.29 -5.48 1.90
CA SER A 16 -2.69 -5.07 1.90
C SER A 16 -3.32 -5.15 0.50
N SER A 17 -2.56 -4.86 -0.56
CA SER A 17 -3.03 -5.00 -1.95
C SER A 17 -3.46 -6.44 -2.27
N PHE A 18 -2.72 -7.44 -1.80
CA PHE A 18 -3.08 -8.85 -1.99
C PHE A 18 -4.27 -9.27 -1.15
N VAL A 19 -4.42 -8.71 0.06
CA VAL A 19 -5.61 -8.96 0.90
C VAL A 19 -6.87 -8.40 0.23
N VAL A 20 -6.81 -7.19 -0.32
CA VAL A 20 -7.93 -6.57 -1.05
C VAL A 20 -8.26 -7.37 -2.33
N ALA A 21 -7.23 -7.83 -3.06
CA ALA A 21 -7.41 -8.67 -4.24
C ALA A 21 -8.03 -10.04 -3.89
N GLY A 22 -7.57 -10.68 -2.82
CA GLY A 22 -8.12 -11.94 -2.31
C GLY A 22 -9.57 -11.80 -1.82
N ALA A 23 -9.97 -10.60 -1.40
CA ALA A 23 -11.36 -10.26 -1.07
C ALA A 23 -12.24 -10.06 -2.33
N GLY A 24 -11.68 -10.18 -3.54
CA GLY A 24 -12.42 -10.09 -4.81
C GLY A 24 -12.45 -8.70 -5.45
N PHE A 25 -11.74 -7.73 -4.90
CA PHE A 25 -11.67 -6.38 -5.48
C PHE A 25 -10.47 -6.23 -6.42
N LYS A 26 -10.67 -5.57 -7.56
CA LYS A 26 -9.58 -5.32 -8.52
C LYS A 26 -8.61 -4.27 -7.98
N VAL A 27 -7.32 -4.60 -7.98
CA VAL A 27 -6.23 -3.76 -7.45
C VAL A 27 -5.15 -3.54 -8.50
N THR A 28 -4.82 -2.29 -8.77
CA THR A 28 -3.67 -1.89 -9.56
C THR A 28 -2.61 -1.28 -8.64
N LYS A 29 -1.69 -2.11 -8.16
CA LYS A 29 -0.62 -1.66 -7.26
C LYS A 29 0.48 -0.99 -8.06
N HIS A 30 0.61 0.33 -7.93
CA HIS A 30 1.72 1.08 -8.48
C HIS A 30 2.85 1.16 -7.46
N GLY A 31 4.08 0.81 -7.84
CA GLY A 31 5.20 0.78 -6.90
C GLY A 31 6.56 0.84 -7.57
N ASN A 32 7.60 0.97 -6.74
CA ASN A 32 8.99 1.13 -7.17
C ASN A 32 9.94 0.41 -6.23
N TYR A 33 11.22 0.39 -6.57
CA TYR A 33 12.30 0.05 -5.65
C TYR A 33 12.36 1.05 -4.50
N GLY A 34 12.88 0.62 -3.35
CA GLY A 34 13.11 1.49 -2.20
C GLY A 34 14.11 2.60 -2.55
N VAL A 35 13.79 3.83 -2.13
CA VAL A 35 14.68 4.98 -2.27
C VAL A 35 15.19 5.42 -0.90
N SER A 36 14.31 5.44 0.10
CA SER A 36 14.60 5.80 1.50
C SER A 36 14.53 4.61 2.45
N SER A 37 13.92 3.49 2.04
CA SER A 37 13.85 2.25 2.80
C SER A 37 14.77 1.19 2.22
N ASN A 38 15.21 0.25 3.04
CA ASN A 38 16.05 -0.88 2.63
C ASN A 38 15.35 -1.79 1.62
N CYS A 39 14.02 -1.82 1.59
CA CYS A 39 13.26 -2.74 0.77
C CYS A 39 11.93 -2.15 0.30
N GLY A 40 11.90 -1.63 -0.92
CA GLY A 40 10.67 -1.15 -1.57
C GLY A 40 9.80 -2.31 -2.08
N SER A 41 8.58 -1.98 -2.54
CA SER A 41 7.62 -2.95 -3.04
C SER A 41 8.15 -3.78 -4.22
N SER A 42 8.88 -3.16 -5.15
CA SER A 42 9.49 -3.89 -6.29
C SER A 42 10.59 -4.84 -5.83
N ASN A 43 11.40 -4.47 -4.84
CA ASN A 43 12.45 -5.36 -4.34
C ASN A 43 11.88 -6.68 -3.81
N VAL A 44 10.83 -6.62 -3.00
CA VAL A 44 10.20 -7.82 -2.43
C VAL A 44 9.51 -8.63 -3.51
N LEU A 45 8.72 -8.00 -4.38
CA LEU A 45 7.95 -8.73 -5.40
C LEU A 45 8.85 -9.40 -6.43
N GLU A 46 9.92 -8.74 -6.88
CA GLU A 46 10.92 -9.31 -7.78
C GLU A 46 11.64 -10.50 -7.14
N TYR A 47 12.06 -10.36 -5.86
CA TYR A 47 12.67 -11.47 -5.11
C TYR A 47 11.72 -12.66 -4.94
N LEU A 48 10.41 -12.42 -4.83
CA LEU A 48 9.38 -13.46 -4.75
C LEU A 48 9.06 -14.09 -6.11
N GLY A 49 9.61 -13.57 -7.22
CA GLY A 49 9.46 -14.12 -8.56
C GLY A 49 8.44 -13.41 -9.45
N VAL A 50 7.86 -12.30 -9.01
CA VAL A 50 6.94 -11.51 -9.85
C VAL A 50 7.74 -10.85 -10.97
N LYS A 51 7.34 -11.09 -12.21
CA LYS A 51 7.93 -10.47 -13.40
C LYS A 51 7.23 -9.16 -13.72
N PHE A 52 8.01 -8.10 -13.91
CA PHE A 52 7.44 -6.79 -14.25
C PHE A 52 7.34 -6.62 -15.76
N THR A 53 6.21 -6.12 -16.21
CA THR A 53 5.93 -5.83 -17.60
C THR A 53 5.09 -4.55 -17.74
N ASN A 54 5.15 -3.94 -18.91
CA ASN A 54 4.24 -2.87 -19.35
C ASN A 54 3.32 -3.34 -20.50
N ASP A 55 3.25 -4.63 -20.76
CA ASP A 55 2.27 -5.20 -21.68
C ASP A 55 0.85 -5.05 -21.10
N GLU A 56 0.09 -4.17 -21.69
CA GLU A 56 -1.27 -3.84 -21.25
C GLU A 56 -2.20 -5.05 -21.29
N SER A 57 -2.07 -5.91 -22.30
CA SER A 57 -2.89 -7.12 -22.44
C SER A 57 -2.64 -8.10 -21.31
N HIS A 58 -1.37 -8.31 -20.98
CA HIS A 58 -0.97 -9.16 -19.84
C HIS A 58 -1.48 -8.58 -18.50
N LEU A 59 -1.29 -7.29 -18.27
CA LEU A 59 -1.74 -6.64 -17.03
C LEU A 59 -3.27 -6.68 -16.86
N LYS A 60 -4.03 -6.47 -17.93
CA LYS A 60 -5.50 -6.62 -17.92
C LYS A 60 -5.90 -8.06 -17.61
N LYS A 61 -5.24 -9.04 -18.21
CA LYS A 61 -5.49 -10.46 -17.94
C LYS A 61 -5.23 -10.82 -16.47
N CYS A 62 -4.13 -10.32 -15.87
CA CYS A 62 -3.85 -10.49 -14.45
C CYS A 62 -4.96 -9.89 -13.58
N LEU A 63 -5.38 -8.66 -13.90
CA LEU A 63 -6.43 -7.95 -13.17
C LEU A 63 -7.79 -8.67 -13.28
N ASP A 64 -8.12 -9.24 -14.44
CA ASP A 64 -9.38 -9.94 -14.67
C ASP A 64 -9.41 -11.34 -14.03
N LYS A 65 -8.28 -12.06 -14.03
CA LYS A 65 -8.22 -13.42 -13.50
C LYS A 65 -7.88 -13.49 -12.01
N PHE A 66 -7.03 -12.58 -11.54
CA PHE A 66 -6.42 -12.65 -10.22
C PHE A 66 -6.77 -11.45 -9.33
N ASN A 67 -7.54 -10.49 -9.84
CA ASN A 67 -7.92 -9.23 -9.21
C ASN A 67 -6.72 -8.33 -8.85
N ILE A 68 -5.52 -8.59 -9.36
CA ILE A 68 -4.35 -7.76 -9.06
C ILE A 68 -3.40 -7.71 -10.26
N CYS A 69 -2.86 -6.53 -10.53
CA CYS A 69 -1.66 -6.36 -11.34
C CYS A 69 -0.69 -5.41 -10.65
N TYR A 70 0.60 -5.57 -10.94
CA TYR A 70 1.65 -4.72 -10.41
C TYR A 70 2.22 -3.82 -11.51
N LEU A 71 2.13 -2.51 -11.29
CA LEU A 71 2.61 -1.48 -12.20
C LEU A 71 3.96 -0.97 -11.71
N HIS A 72 5.05 -1.52 -12.25
CA HIS A 72 6.41 -1.12 -11.89
C HIS A 72 6.73 0.25 -12.47
N ALA A 73 6.83 1.28 -11.62
CA ALA A 73 6.92 2.68 -12.02
C ALA A 73 7.98 2.98 -13.10
N PRO A 74 9.21 2.40 -13.08
CA PRO A 74 10.21 2.65 -14.13
C PRO A 74 9.79 2.24 -15.55
N LEU A 75 8.88 1.28 -15.70
CA LEU A 75 8.39 0.85 -17.00
C LEU A 75 7.33 1.80 -17.58
N PHE A 76 6.62 2.54 -16.72
CA PHE A 76 5.54 3.45 -17.13
C PHE A 76 5.97 4.92 -17.19
N HIS A 77 7.07 5.26 -16.53
CA HIS A 77 7.57 6.64 -16.44
C HIS A 77 9.04 6.73 -16.89
N PRO A 78 9.35 6.44 -18.16
CA PRO A 78 10.74 6.38 -18.66
C PRO A 78 11.48 7.72 -18.51
N SER A 79 10.78 8.85 -18.60
CA SER A 79 11.36 10.18 -18.37
C SER A 79 11.96 10.37 -16.96
N MET A 80 11.46 9.63 -15.98
CA MET A 80 12.01 9.67 -14.63
C MET A 80 13.43 9.11 -14.51
N LYS A 81 13.89 8.31 -15.49
CA LYS A 81 15.28 7.82 -15.55
C LYS A 81 16.28 8.98 -15.63
N ASN A 82 15.93 10.04 -16.35
CA ASN A 82 16.80 11.21 -16.52
C ASN A 82 16.91 12.05 -15.23
N VAL A 83 15.90 12.00 -14.38
CA VAL A 83 15.83 12.78 -13.14
C VAL A 83 16.39 11.99 -11.94
N ALA A 84 16.39 10.67 -12.01
CA ALA A 84 16.82 9.80 -10.90
C ALA A 84 18.27 10.04 -10.42
N PRO A 85 19.28 10.24 -11.29
CA PRO A 85 20.63 10.57 -10.85
C PRO A 85 20.67 11.90 -10.09
N ILE A 86 20.06 12.95 -10.65
CA ILE A 86 19.99 14.28 -10.05
C ILE A 86 19.32 14.25 -8.67
N ARG A 87 18.23 13.52 -8.54
CA ARG A 87 17.53 13.33 -7.25
C ARG A 87 18.41 12.65 -6.20
N ARG A 88 19.25 11.70 -6.64
CA ARG A 88 20.19 11.00 -5.75
C ARG A 88 21.32 11.89 -5.28
N GLU A 89 21.86 12.74 -6.16
CA GLU A 89 22.87 13.74 -5.83
C GLU A 89 22.35 14.81 -4.88
N LEU A 90 21.11 15.29 -5.09
CA LEU A 90 20.49 16.30 -4.23
C LEU A 90 20.28 15.79 -2.78
N GLY A 91 20.03 14.49 -2.58
CA GLY A 91 19.92 13.90 -1.25
C GLY A 91 18.72 14.35 -0.41
N PHE A 92 17.85 15.24 -0.93
CA PHE A 92 16.65 15.71 -0.24
C PHE A 92 15.37 15.39 -1.01
N LYS A 93 14.23 15.44 -0.32
CA LYS A 93 12.91 15.20 -0.91
C LYS A 93 12.58 16.32 -1.89
N THR A 94 12.17 15.93 -3.09
CA THR A 94 11.77 16.87 -4.15
C THR A 94 10.30 16.67 -4.49
N PHE A 95 9.73 17.55 -5.31
CA PHE A 95 8.38 17.41 -5.86
C PHE A 95 8.11 16.03 -6.47
N PHE A 96 9.12 15.40 -7.08
CA PHE A 96 8.98 14.05 -7.65
C PHE A 96 8.64 12.96 -6.62
N ASN A 97 8.90 13.19 -5.34
CA ASN A 97 8.50 12.26 -4.28
C ASN A 97 6.98 12.29 -4.05
N LEU A 98 6.32 13.36 -4.44
CA LEU A 98 4.87 13.54 -4.29
C LEU A 98 4.07 13.03 -5.50
N LEU A 99 4.72 12.71 -6.62
CA LEU A 99 4.00 12.35 -7.84
C LEU A 99 3.46 10.92 -7.83
N GLY A 100 4.08 9.99 -7.09
CA GLY A 100 3.76 8.56 -7.16
C GLY A 100 2.26 8.24 -7.14
N PRO A 101 1.49 8.71 -6.15
CA PRO A 101 0.05 8.47 -6.09
C PRO A 101 -0.77 9.16 -7.18
N LEU A 102 -0.25 10.24 -7.76
CA LEU A 102 -0.97 11.07 -8.74
C LEU A 102 -0.80 10.56 -10.18
N VAL A 103 0.22 9.72 -10.42
CA VAL A 103 0.60 9.27 -11.77
C VAL A 103 0.41 7.76 -11.97
N ASN A 104 -0.46 7.12 -11.20
CA ASN A 104 -0.79 5.72 -11.43
C ASN A 104 -1.37 5.55 -12.86
N PRO A 105 -0.73 4.75 -13.75
CA PRO A 105 -1.16 4.64 -15.15
C PRO A 105 -2.58 4.10 -15.33
N SER A 106 -3.09 3.35 -14.35
CA SER A 106 -4.44 2.78 -14.42
C SER A 106 -5.55 3.78 -14.15
N ARG A 107 -5.24 4.97 -13.63
CA ARG A 107 -6.23 6.01 -13.26
C ARG A 107 -7.42 5.42 -12.49
N PRO A 108 -7.19 4.85 -11.30
CA PRO A 108 -8.22 4.11 -10.58
C PRO A 108 -9.36 5.04 -10.11
N ASN A 109 -10.59 4.51 -10.08
CA ASN A 109 -11.75 5.23 -9.56
C ASN A 109 -11.77 5.31 -8.03
N ASN A 110 -11.00 4.46 -7.36
CA ASN A 110 -10.87 4.42 -5.90
C ASN A 110 -9.40 4.41 -5.52
N GLN A 111 -8.99 5.25 -4.57
CA GLN A 111 -7.57 5.35 -4.20
C GLN A 111 -7.39 5.49 -2.69
N LEU A 112 -6.54 4.61 -2.12
CA LEU A 112 -5.99 4.76 -0.78
C LEU A 112 -4.54 5.23 -0.90
N THR A 113 -4.22 6.34 -0.25
CA THR A 113 -2.88 6.93 -0.25
C THR A 113 -2.44 7.24 1.16
N GLY A 114 -1.29 6.72 1.56
CA GLY A 114 -0.67 7.10 2.82
C GLY A 114 0.43 8.13 2.61
N VAL A 115 0.54 9.08 3.51
CA VAL A 115 1.51 10.20 3.47
C VAL A 115 2.17 10.38 4.84
N TYR A 116 3.38 10.93 4.85
CA TYR A 116 4.21 11.02 6.05
C TYR A 116 4.12 12.36 6.79
N ASN A 117 3.30 13.30 6.31
CA ASN A 117 3.03 14.55 7.05
C ASN A 117 1.68 15.17 6.64
N LEU A 118 1.21 16.09 7.47
CA LEU A 118 -0.09 16.73 7.32
C LEU A 118 -0.15 17.71 6.13
N GLU A 119 0.96 18.35 5.77
CA GLU A 119 1.02 19.26 4.63
C GLU A 119 0.73 18.51 3.32
N ILE A 120 1.40 17.37 3.11
CA ILE A 120 1.16 16.51 1.96
C ILE A 120 -0.26 15.94 1.98
N ALA A 121 -0.78 15.56 3.15
CA ALA A 121 -2.16 15.11 3.28
C ALA A 121 -3.16 16.16 2.79
N ARG A 122 -2.95 17.43 3.12
CA ARG A 122 -3.78 18.56 2.67
C ARG A 122 -3.66 18.79 1.16
N ILE A 123 -2.43 18.77 0.62
CA ILE A 123 -2.19 18.92 -0.82
C ILE A 123 -2.94 17.85 -1.61
N TYR A 124 -2.81 16.57 -1.21
CA TYR A 124 -3.54 15.48 -1.88
C TYR A 124 -5.04 15.57 -1.68
N GLY A 125 -5.49 15.94 -0.48
CA GLY A 125 -6.91 16.17 -0.21
C GLY A 125 -7.49 17.23 -1.14
N TYR A 126 -6.78 18.33 -1.35
CA TYR A 126 -7.17 19.38 -2.29
C TYR A 126 -7.20 18.87 -3.74
N ILE A 127 -6.15 18.17 -4.16
CA ILE A 127 -6.08 17.62 -5.53
C ILE A 127 -7.22 16.64 -5.78
N PHE A 128 -7.40 15.64 -4.90
CA PHE A 128 -8.39 14.59 -5.10
C PHE A 128 -9.83 15.09 -4.99
N LYS A 129 -10.12 16.08 -4.14
CA LYS A 129 -11.45 16.72 -4.09
C LYS A 129 -11.87 17.39 -5.40
N ASN A 130 -10.90 17.75 -6.25
CA ASN A 130 -11.16 18.28 -7.59
C ASN A 130 -11.24 17.20 -8.68
N THR A 131 -11.27 15.93 -8.28
CA THR A 131 -11.47 14.78 -9.17
C THR A 131 -12.77 14.06 -8.83
N GLN A 132 -13.16 13.09 -9.65
CA GLN A 132 -14.35 12.26 -9.40
C GLN A 132 -14.03 10.91 -8.74
N ILE A 133 -12.81 10.73 -8.21
CA ILE A 133 -12.42 9.48 -7.57
C ILE A 133 -12.91 9.43 -6.12
N ASN A 134 -13.20 8.23 -5.63
CA ASN A 134 -13.31 7.98 -4.20
C ASN A 134 -11.92 7.84 -3.61
N PHE A 135 -11.62 8.56 -2.56
CA PHE A 135 -10.29 8.51 -1.96
C PHE A 135 -10.31 8.43 -0.44
N SER A 136 -9.26 7.84 0.08
CA SER A 136 -8.85 7.91 1.47
C SER A 136 -7.37 8.28 1.54
N ILE A 137 -7.05 9.32 2.29
CA ILE A 137 -5.66 9.71 2.59
C ILE A 137 -5.45 9.48 4.07
N VAL A 138 -4.37 8.76 4.40
CA VAL A 138 -3.99 8.48 5.78
C VAL A 138 -2.63 9.09 6.10
N TYR A 139 -2.52 9.57 7.33
CA TYR A 139 -1.31 10.06 7.95
C TYR A 139 -1.31 9.65 9.42
N ALA A 140 -0.39 8.79 9.85
CA ALA A 140 -0.22 8.47 11.26
C ALA A 140 0.50 9.62 11.98
N LEU A 141 -0.02 10.04 13.15
CA LEU A 141 0.48 11.23 13.84
C LEU A 141 1.92 11.08 14.35
N ASP A 142 2.43 9.86 14.43
CA ASP A 142 3.82 9.53 14.72
C ASP A 142 4.72 9.40 13.48
N GLY A 143 4.20 9.79 12.29
CA GLY A 143 4.99 10.01 11.10
C GLY A 143 4.96 8.88 10.06
N TYR A 144 4.30 7.75 10.33
CA TYR A 144 4.15 6.69 9.32
C TYR A 144 3.22 7.13 8.19
N ASP A 145 3.55 6.71 6.99
CA ASP A 145 2.72 6.94 5.80
C ASP A 145 1.68 5.83 5.55
N GLU A 146 1.28 5.13 6.60
CA GLU A 146 0.29 4.06 6.61
C GLU A 146 -0.43 4.02 7.97
N ILE A 147 -1.50 3.23 8.10
CA ILE A 147 -2.10 2.95 9.41
C ILE A 147 -1.19 1.96 10.13
N SER A 148 -0.36 2.47 11.02
CA SER A 148 0.62 1.69 11.78
C SER A 148 0.02 0.98 13.00
N LEU A 149 -1.10 1.50 13.53
CA LEU A 149 -1.71 1.13 14.82
C LEU A 149 -0.83 1.47 16.04
N THR A 150 0.29 2.16 15.85
CA THR A 150 1.17 2.61 16.94
C THR A 150 0.64 3.86 17.62
N ASN A 151 0.00 4.73 16.87
CA ASN A 151 -0.56 6.00 17.33
C ASN A 151 -1.90 6.31 16.65
N ASP A 152 -2.44 7.49 16.94
CA ASP A 152 -3.59 8.05 16.23
C ASP A 152 -3.21 8.36 14.79
N PHE A 153 -4.20 8.39 13.91
CA PHE A 153 -4.03 8.72 12.51
C PHE A 153 -5.07 9.73 12.04
N LYS A 154 -4.65 10.57 11.12
CA LYS A 154 -5.53 11.45 10.36
C LYS A 154 -6.05 10.70 9.14
N LEU A 155 -7.36 10.76 8.92
CA LEU A 155 -8.04 10.24 7.74
C LEU A 155 -8.77 11.38 7.04
N ILE A 156 -8.49 11.57 5.74
CA ILE A 156 -9.18 12.52 4.87
C ILE A 156 -9.84 11.72 3.75
N THR A 157 -11.13 11.93 3.54
CA THR A 157 -11.92 11.30 2.48
C THR A 157 -12.66 12.35 1.67
N ASN A 158 -13.45 11.94 0.69
CA ASN A 158 -14.32 12.85 -0.06
C ASN A 158 -15.21 13.72 0.84
N ASN A 159 -15.74 13.13 1.93
CA ASN A 159 -16.79 13.73 2.74
C ASN A 159 -16.38 14.08 4.18
N HIS A 160 -15.32 13.47 4.69
CA HIS A 160 -14.96 13.54 6.10
C HIS A 160 -13.46 13.72 6.29
N GLU A 161 -13.15 14.43 7.36
CA GLU A 161 -11.79 14.59 7.86
C GLU A 161 -11.83 14.33 9.37
N ILE A 162 -11.17 13.26 9.82
CA ILE A 162 -11.20 12.84 11.22
C ILE A 162 -9.79 12.51 11.72
N ILE A 163 -9.61 12.56 13.04
CA ILE A 163 -8.52 11.90 13.75
C ILE A 163 -9.14 10.71 14.47
N SER A 164 -8.51 9.56 14.37
CA SER A 164 -8.97 8.33 15.00
C SER A 164 -7.79 7.47 15.47
N ASP A 165 -8.07 6.38 16.14
CA ASP A 165 -7.07 5.49 16.72
C ASP A 165 -7.31 4.02 16.29
N SER A 166 -6.57 3.10 16.89
CA SER A 166 -6.69 1.66 16.61
C SER A 166 -8.08 1.07 16.88
N LYS A 167 -8.85 1.68 17.79
CA LYS A 167 -10.22 1.26 18.11
C LYS A 167 -11.18 1.47 16.95
N PHE A 168 -10.86 2.36 16.01
CA PHE A 168 -11.62 2.51 14.76
C PHE A 168 -11.75 1.18 14.00
N PHE A 169 -10.78 0.29 14.17
CA PHE A 169 -10.77 -1.05 13.57
C PHE A 169 -11.05 -2.17 14.59
N ASN A 170 -11.41 -1.84 15.82
CA ASN A 170 -11.54 -2.77 16.95
C ASN A 170 -10.23 -3.49 17.30
N PHE A 171 -9.08 -2.83 17.11
CA PHE A 171 -7.76 -3.36 17.45
C PHE A 171 -7.14 -2.64 18.65
N GLN A 172 -6.22 -3.34 19.31
CA GLN A 172 -5.32 -2.73 20.30
C GLN A 172 -4.20 -1.98 19.56
N ARG A 173 -3.58 -1.02 20.25
CA ARG A 173 -2.34 -0.42 19.77
C ARG A 173 -1.23 -1.46 19.74
N THR A 174 -0.31 -1.31 18.80
CA THR A 174 0.92 -2.10 18.66
C THR A 174 2.13 -1.22 18.91
N SER A 175 3.31 -1.81 19.11
CA SER A 175 4.57 -1.06 19.21
C SER A 175 5.27 -0.97 17.84
N SER A 176 6.18 0.00 17.72
CA SER A 176 6.99 0.17 16.50
C SER A 176 7.85 -1.06 16.19
N GLU A 177 8.37 -1.72 17.24
CA GLU A 177 9.20 -2.92 17.11
C GLU A 177 8.43 -4.09 16.48
N GLU A 178 7.13 -4.20 16.74
CA GLU A 178 6.29 -5.29 16.24
C GLU A 178 5.96 -5.15 14.74
N ILE A 179 6.16 -3.96 14.16
CA ILE A 179 5.89 -3.68 12.75
C ILE A 179 7.15 -3.38 11.94
N CYS A 180 8.33 -3.59 12.53
CA CYS A 180 9.60 -3.44 11.83
C CYS A 180 9.70 -4.33 10.58
N GLY A 181 10.35 -3.80 9.56
CA GLY A 181 10.71 -4.51 8.33
C GLY A 181 11.91 -5.44 8.51
N GLY A 182 12.23 -6.16 7.44
CA GLY A 182 13.46 -6.97 7.39
C GLY A 182 14.68 -6.12 7.07
N LYS A 183 15.82 -6.46 7.64
CA LYS A 183 17.11 -5.81 7.34
C LYS A 183 17.64 -6.13 5.95
N THR A 184 17.15 -7.20 5.35
CA THR A 184 17.50 -7.65 3.99
C THR A 184 16.24 -7.89 3.16
N ILE A 185 16.38 -7.90 1.83
CA ILE A 185 15.26 -8.23 0.92
C ILE A 185 14.71 -9.63 1.23
N LYS A 186 15.58 -10.60 1.56
CA LYS A 186 15.19 -11.96 1.92
C LYS A 186 14.33 -11.99 3.19
N GLU A 187 14.73 -11.25 4.23
CA GLU A 187 13.95 -11.14 5.46
C GLU A 187 12.59 -10.47 5.22
N SER A 188 12.57 -9.37 4.46
CA SER A 188 11.34 -8.67 4.07
C SER A 188 10.41 -9.59 3.28
N ALA A 189 10.94 -10.39 2.34
CA ALA A 189 10.17 -11.38 1.58
C ALA A 189 9.63 -12.51 2.46
N ASN A 190 10.38 -12.93 3.49
CA ASN A 190 9.91 -13.93 4.46
C ASN A 190 8.76 -13.37 5.32
N ILE A 191 8.90 -12.14 5.83
CA ILE A 191 7.83 -11.45 6.56
C ILE A 191 6.58 -11.36 5.68
N PHE A 192 6.73 -10.92 4.44
CA PHE A 192 5.67 -10.79 3.44
C PHE A 192 4.91 -12.11 3.24
N LYS A 193 5.62 -13.20 2.97
CA LYS A 193 5.02 -14.54 2.79
C LYS A 193 4.35 -15.05 4.06
N ASN A 194 4.98 -14.86 5.21
CA ASN A 194 4.44 -15.30 6.50
C ASN A 194 3.11 -14.60 6.81
N ILE A 195 3.02 -13.28 6.60
CA ILE A 195 1.78 -12.55 6.83
C ILE A 195 0.68 -13.06 5.90
N LEU A 196 0.93 -13.14 4.59
CA LEU A 196 -0.07 -13.59 3.62
C LEU A 196 -0.50 -15.06 3.81
N SER A 197 0.39 -15.91 4.36
CA SER A 197 0.07 -17.31 4.66
C SER A 197 -0.53 -17.53 6.06
N GLY A 198 -0.90 -16.44 6.77
CA GLY A 198 -1.48 -16.52 8.12
C GLY A 198 -0.49 -16.83 9.24
N LYS A 199 0.83 -16.81 8.95
CA LYS A 199 1.91 -17.09 9.92
C LYS A 199 2.58 -15.83 10.48
N GLY A 200 2.10 -14.64 10.11
CA GLY A 200 2.55 -13.36 10.67
C GLY A 200 2.16 -13.22 12.14
N THR A 201 2.82 -12.32 12.86
CA THR A 201 2.40 -11.98 14.23
C THR A 201 1.02 -11.33 14.22
N LYS A 202 0.35 -11.33 15.39
CA LYS A 202 -0.97 -10.70 15.50
C LYS A 202 -0.93 -9.21 15.16
N SER A 203 0.12 -8.51 15.60
CA SER A 203 0.34 -7.09 15.30
C SER A 203 0.50 -6.85 13.80
N GLN A 204 1.32 -7.64 13.11
CA GLN A 204 1.48 -7.55 11.67
C GLN A 204 0.16 -7.80 10.91
N GLN A 205 -0.59 -8.83 11.30
CA GLN A 205 -1.89 -9.14 10.70
C GLN A 205 -2.89 -7.99 10.92
N ASN A 206 -3.00 -7.47 12.15
CA ASN A 206 -3.90 -6.37 12.46
C ASN A 206 -3.59 -5.11 11.65
N VAL A 207 -2.32 -4.73 11.50
CA VAL A 207 -1.89 -3.58 10.69
C VAL A 207 -2.28 -3.77 9.22
N VAL A 208 -2.05 -4.96 8.66
CA VAL A 208 -2.45 -5.28 7.27
C VAL A 208 -3.97 -5.24 7.12
N VAL A 209 -4.71 -5.83 8.06
CA VAL A 209 -6.17 -5.82 8.04
C VAL A 209 -6.72 -4.39 8.14
N ALA A 210 -6.16 -3.53 9.01
CA ALA A 210 -6.58 -2.13 9.14
C ALA A 210 -6.45 -1.37 7.80
N ASN A 211 -5.28 -1.47 7.15
CA ASN A 211 -5.03 -0.82 5.86
C ASN A 211 -5.92 -1.40 4.75
N SER A 212 -6.07 -2.73 4.71
CA SER A 212 -6.94 -3.41 3.74
C SER A 212 -8.41 -3.04 3.92
N SER A 213 -8.88 -2.98 5.17
CA SER A 213 -10.25 -2.59 5.50
C SER A 213 -10.58 -1.18 5.06
N LEU A 214 -9.64 -0.25 5.24
CA LEU A 214 -9.82 1.12 4.77
C LEU A 214 -9.88 1.19 3.23
N ALA A 215 -9.06 0.40 2.53
CA ALA A 215 -9.14 0.30 1.07
C ALA A 215 -10.51 -0.26 0.63
N ILE A 216 -10.99 -1.33 1.26
CA ILE A 216 -12.31 -1.92 0.99
C ILE A 216 -13.43 -0.91 1.29
N LYS A 217 -13.34 -0.16 2.40
CA LYS A 217 -14.27 0.91 2.73
C LYS A 217 -14.29 2.00 1.66
N THR A 218 -13.12 2.40 1.15
CA THR A 218 -13.01 3.40 0.08
C THR A 218 -13.71 2.94 -1.20
N ILE A 219 -13.65 1.64 -1.52
CA ILE A 219 -14.29 1.05 -2.70
C ILE A 219 -15.80 0.93 -2.51
N THR A 220 -16.25 0.47 -1.33
CA THR A 220 -17.62 -0.03 -1.12
C THR A 220 -18.53 0.94 -0.38
N GLY A 221 -17.96 1.88 0.38
CA GLY A 221 -18.71 2.73 1.32
C GLY A 221 -19.26 2.01 2.56
N LYS A 222 -19.00 0.71 2.73
CA LYS A 222 -19.49 -0.10 3.85
C LYS A 222 -18.99 0.39 5.21
N LYS A 223 -19.63 -0.08 6.29
CA LYS A 223 -19.14 0.16 7.65
C LYS A 223 -17.78 -0.50 7.85
N ILE A 224 -16.96 0.11 8.68
CA ILE A 224 -15.58 -0.36 8.87
C ILE A 224 -15.53 -1.79 9.43
N ASP A 225 -16.44 -2.17 10.34
CA ASP A 225 -16.49 -3.51 10.91
C ASP A 225 -16.74 -4.60 9.85
N GLU A 226 -17.61 -4.31 8.87
CA GLU A 226 -17.82 -5.20 7.73
C GLU A 226 -16.56 -5.32 6.87
N CYS A 227 -15.86 -4.20 6.66
CA CYS A 227 -14.62 -4.19 5.89
C CYS A 227 -13.49 -4.94 6.61
N VAL A 228 -13.41 -4.84 7.94
CA VAL A 228 -12.49 -5.62 8.79
C VAL A 228 -12.78 -7.10 8.65
N SER A 229 -14.05 -7.50 8.70
CA SER A 229 -14.44 -8.91 8.53
C SER A 229 -14.06 -9.45 7.14
N ILE A 230 -14.30 -8.67 6.08
CA ILE A 230 -13.94 -9.05 4.70
C ILE A 230 -12.41 -9.19 4.54
N ALA A 231 -11.63 -8.27 5.11
CA ALA A 231 -10.17 -8.32 5.05
C ALA A 231 -9.61 -9.51 5.83
N ASN A 232 -10.13 -9.79 7.03
CA ASN A 232 -9.77 -10.96 7.83
C ASN A 232 -10.08 -12.26 7.07
N GLU A 233 -11.29 -12.39 6.51
CA GLU A 233 -11.66 -13.58 5.73
C GLU A 233 -10.70 -13.81 4.56
N SER A 234 -10.32 -12.76 3.83
CA SER A 234 -9.36 -12.87 2.73
C SER A 234 -8.00 -13.40 3.18
N LEU A 235 -7.52 -12.95 4.34
CA LEU A 235 -6.24 -13.37 4.90
C LEU A 235 -6.30 -14.80 5.45
N GLU A 236 -7.28 -15.08 6.31
CA GLU A 236 -7.43 -16.37 7.01
C GLU A 236 -7.78 -17.53 6.08
N SER A 237 -8.58 -17.29 5.03
CA SER A 237 -8.93 -18.29 4.03
C SER A 237 -7.81 -18.62 3.04
N GLY A 238 -6.67 -17.89 3.09
CA GLY A 238 -5.57 -18.03 2.16
C GLY A 238 -5.81 -17.43 0.77
N LYS A 239 -6.94 -16.76 0.52
CA LYS A 239 -7.24 -16.10 -0.76
C LYS A 239 -6.21 -15.01 -1.09
N ALA A 240 -5.78 -14.24 -0.08
CA ALA A 240 -4.72 -13.24 -0.22
C ALA A 240 -3.39 -13.86 -0.69
N TYR A 241 -2.98 -14.97 -0.07
CA TYR A 241 -1.78 -15.71 -0.47
C TYR A 241 -1.90 -16.29 -1.88
N LYS A 242 -3.08 -16.83 -2.23
CA LYS A 242 -3.35 -17.33 -3.58
C LYS A 242 -3.22 -16.23 -4.64
N SER A 243 -3.63 -15.00 -4.34
CA SER A 243 -3.45 -13.86 -5.26
C SER A 243 -1.97 -13.56 -5.53
N LEU A 244 -1.09 -13.72 -4.52
CA LEU A 244 0.36 -13.60 -4.71
C LEU A 244 0.89 -14.71 -5.63
N ILE A 245 0.56 -15.97 -5.34
CA ILE A 245 1.03 -17.10 -6.16
C ILE A 245 0.56 -16.96 -7.61
N ASN A 246 -0.71 -16.61 -7.83
CA ASN A 246 -1.24 -16.39 -9.17
C ASN A 246 -0.49 -15.28 -9.93
N LEU A 247 -0.06 -14.22 -9.24
CA LEU A 247 0.70 -13.13 -9.87
C LEU A 247 2.16 -13.54 -10.17
N ILE A 248 2.75 -14.44 -9.38
CA ILE A 248 4.09 -15.01 -9.62
C ILE A 248 4.08 -15.92 -10.85
N ASP A 249 3.02 -16.72 -11.00
CA ASP A 249 2.88 -17.73 -12.06
C ASP A 249 2.35 -17.14 -13.39
N ALA A 250 2.02 -15.83 -13.40
CA ALA A 250 1.49 -15.15 -14.57
C ALA A 250 2.61 -14.76 -15.56
#